data_da7ac866b313b8185acf57ce092b7b47
#
_entry.id   da7ac866b313b8185acf57ce092b7b47
#
_cell.length_a   1.000
_cell.length_b   1.000
_cell.length_c   1.000
_cell.angle_alpha   90.00
_cell.angle_beta   90.00
_cell.angle_gamma   90.00
#
_symmetry.space_group_name_H-M   'P 1'
#
loop_
_entity.id
_entity.type
_entity.pdbx_description
1 polymer ?
#
loop_
_entity_poly.entity_id
_entity_poly.type
_entity_poly.pdbx_seq_one_letter_code
_entity_poly.pdbx_strand_id
1 'polypeptide(L)'
;MKAKTIMILAFALAAAWTVGCGRKKAQHFGEPFTDAPRVTIAQLLETPEAFRRQPVRVQGEIERQCPAAGCWLFLRDGQGRSIRVELGDYFAELPRHVGESAEVEGEWIPMGTDHQFVGTRIAFGGEAAP
;
A
#
# COMPACT_ATOMS: atom_id res chain seq x y z
N MET A 1 -20.20 11.99 -63.75
CA MET A 1 -20.75 12.96 -62.84
C MET A 1 -21.57 12.20 -61.76
N LYS A 2 -21.05 11.69 -60.76
CA LYS A 2 -21.78 11.18 -59.59
C LYS A 2 -20.89 10.30 -58.71
N ALA A 3 -19.60 10.65 -58.61
CA ALA A 3 -18.63 9.91 -57.82
C ALA A 3 -17.94 10.75 -56.74
N LYS A 4 -18.56 11.85 -56.32
CA LYS A 4 -17.95 12.79 -55.35
C LYS A 4 -18.68 12.86 -54.00
N THR A 5 -19.67 12.03 -53.74
CA THR A 5 -20.49 12.16 -52.51
C THR A 5 -20.38 10.98 -51.54
N ILE A 6 -19.55 9.98 -51.79
CA ILE A 6 -19.45 8.78 -50.96
C ILE A 6 -18.19 8.76 -50.09
N MET A 7 -17.33 9.77 -50.18
CA MET A 7 -16.02 9.76 -49.47
C MET A 7 -15.97 10.58 -48.19
N ILE A 8 -17.08 11.01 -47.65
CA ILE A 8 -17.14 11.84 -46.41
C ILE A 8 -17.74 11.12 -45.21
N LEU A 9 -18.19 9.89 -45.37
CA LEU A 9 -18.88 9.15 -44.29
C LEU A 9 -18.03 8.06 -43.56
N ALA A 10 -16.74 7.97 -43.83
CA ALA A 10 -15.85 6.96 -43.28
C ALA A 10 -14.89 7.49 -42.19
N PHE A 11 -15.03 8.74 -41.73
CA PHE A 11 -14.06 9.33 -40.79
C PHE A 11 -14.60 9.67 -39.42
N ALA A 12 -15.74 9.15 -39.02
CA ALA A 12 -16.41 9.53 -37.75
C ALA A 12 -16.59 8.40 -36.77
N LEU A 13 -15.79 7.34 -36.74
CA LEU A 13 -15.94 6.23 -35.78
C LEU A 13 -14.63 5.75 -35.14
N ALA A 14 -13.65 6.67 -35.00
CA ALA A 14 -12.49 6.43 -34.13
C ALA A 14 -12.62 7.23 -32.83
N ALA A 15 -13.79 7.19 -32.20
CA ALA A 15 -13.99 7.75 -30.87
C ALA A 15 -13.45 6.76 -29.81
N ALA A 16 -12.20 6.97 -29.47
CA ALA A 16 -11.63 6.94 -28.12
C ALA A 16 -12.35 6.03 -27.10
N TRP A 17 -11.97 4.79 -27.07
CA TRP A 17 -12.08 4.00 -25.84
C TRP A 17 -10.91 4.35 -24.94
N THR A 18 -10.91 5.53 -24.35
CA THR A 18 -10.11 5.80 -23.16
C THR A 18 -10.78 5.07 -21.99
N VAL A 19 -10.44 3.80 -21.82
CA VAL A 19 -10.69 3.12 -20.57
C VAL A 19 -9.80 3.83 -19.55
N GLY A 20 -10.36 4.82 -18.88
CA GLY A 20 -9.76 5.42 -17.70
C GLY A 20 -9.70 4.35 -16.62
N CYS A 21 -8.54 3.72 -16.44
CA CYS A 21 -8.24 2.99 -15.21
C CYS A 21 -8.31 4.01 -14.06
N GLY A 22 -9.45 4.11 -13.41
CA GLY A 22 -9.63 4.90 -12.20
C GLY A 22 -8.73 4.32 -11.11
N ARG A 23 -7.51 4.82 -10.97
CA ARG A 23 -6.66 4.54 -9.83
C ARG A 23 -7.42 5.03 -8.59
N LYS A 24 -7.82 4.10 -7.73
CA LYS A 24 -8.34 4.48 -6.40
C LYS A 24 -7.27 5.33 -5.73
N LYS A 25 -7.64 6.54 -5.34
CA LYS A 25 -6.75 7.42 -4.62
C LYS A 25 -6.38 6.75 -3.31
N ALA A 26 -5.09 6.63 -3.01
CA ALA A 26 -4.62 6.08 -1.75
C ALA A 26 -5.19 6.90 -0.59
N GLN A 27 -5.77 6.24 0.41
CA GLN A 27 -6.20 6.89 1.64
C GLN A 27 -5.04 6.92 2.61
N HIS A 28 -4.61 8.12 2.98
CA HIS A 28 -3.50 8.33 3.90
C HIS A 28 -3.99 8.69 5.30
N PHE A 29 -3.37 8.11 6.32
CA PHE A 29 -3.61 8.38 7.74
C PHE A 29 -2.30 8.67 8.44
N GLY A 30 -2.34 9.56 9.41
CA GLY A 30 -1.16 10.09 10.07
C GLY A 30 -0.52 11.25 9.30
N GLU A 31 0.68 11.62 9.69
CA GLU A 31 1.46 12.63 8.97
C GLU A 31 1.93 12.14 7.59
N PRO A 32 2.30 13.05 6.67
CA PRO A 32 2.87 12.64 5.39
C PRO A 32 4.07 11.72 5.55
N PHE A 33 4.26 10.78 4.61
CA PHE A 33 5.47 9.96 4.55
C PHE A 33 6.71 10.85 4.45
N THR A 34 7.79 10.39 5.10
CA THR A 34 9.11 11.02 4.99
C THR A 34 9.92 10.41 3.85
N ASP A 35 11.20 10.77 3.75
CA ASP A 35 12.16 10.15 2.82
C ASP A 35 12.71 8.80 3.33
N ALA A 36 12.03 8.16 4.28
CA ALA A 36 12.41 6.86 4.81
C ALA A 36 12.55 5.82 3.68
N PRO A 37 13.60 4.99 3.69
CA PRO A 37 13.82 4.01 2.65
C PRO A 37 12.72 2.95 2.61
N ARG A 38 12.35 2.51 1.42
CA ARG A 38 11.46 1.36 1.23
C ARG A 38 12.26 0.08 1.39
N VAL A 39 11.75 -0.81 2.24
CA VAL A 39 12.29 -2.14 2.47
C VAL A 39 11.20 -3.19 2.30
N THR A 40 11.60 -4.41 1.97
CA THR A 40 10.67 -5.53 1.85
C THR A 40 10.44 -6.21 3.19
N ILE A 41 9.33 -6.90 3.34
CA ILE A 41 9.07 -7.77 4.50
C ILE A 41 10.19 -8.81 4.65
N ALA A 42 10.67 -9.36 3.52
CA ALA A 42 11.81 -10.26 3.51
C ALA A 42 13.04 -9.68 4.17
N GLN A 43 13.44 -8.48 3.77
CA GLN A 43 14.62 -7.81 4.33
C GLN A 43 14.49 -7.57 5.84
N LEU A 44 13.32 -7.16 6.31
CA LEU A 44 13.08 -6.99 7.76
C LEU A 44 13.23 -8.29 8.54
N LEU A 45 12.73 -9.41 7.98
CA LEU A 45 12.78 -10.71 8.64
C LEU A 45 14.17 -11.37 8.56
N GLU A 46 14.88 -11.19 7.45
CA GLU A 46 16.19 -11.80 7.22
C GLU A 46 17.34 -11.04 7.90
N THR A 47 17.24 -9.71 7.97
CA THR A 47 18.28 -8.86 8.54
C THR A 47 17.72 -7.81 9.52
N PRO A 48 17.01 -8.23 10.59
CA PRO A 48 16.30 -7.31 11.48
C PRO A 48 17.20 -6.26 12.12
N GLU A 49 18.43 -6.61 12.46
CA GLU A 49 19.38 -5.69 13.09
C GLU A 49 19.82 -4.54 12.16
N ALA A 50 19.78 -4.74 10.83
CA ALA A 50 20.13 -3.70 9.87
C ALA A 50 19.16 -2.52 9.89
N PHE A 51 17.91 -2.75 10.34
CA PHE A 51 16.83 -1.75 10.34
C PHE A 51 16.40 -1.34 11.76
N ARG A 52 17.18 -1.75 12.75
CA ARG A 52 16.84 -1.52 14.15
C ARG A 52 16.70 -0.03 14.46
N ARG A 53 15.52 0.38 14.94
CA ARG A 53 15.20 1.77 15.33
C ARG A 53 15.45 2.80 14.23
N GLN A 54 15.36 2.39 12.98
CA GLN A 54 15.40 3.30 11.84
C GLN A 54 14.04 3.38 11.19
N PRO A 55 13.54 4.57 10.81
CA PRO A 55 12.32 4.69 10.06
C PRO A 55 12.48 4.06 8.67
N VAL A 56 11.58 3.18 8.33
CA VAL A 56 11.52 2.51 7.02
C VAL A 56 10.09 2.44 6.54
N ARG A 57 9.89 2.30 5.23
CA ARG A 57 8.58 2.06 4.62
C ARG A 57 8.47 0.63 4.14
N VAL A 58 7.36 -0.03 4.51
CA VAL A 58 7.07 -1.42 4.14
C VAL A 58 5.72 -1.47 3.45
N GLN A 59 5.64 -2.23 2.38
CA GLN A 59 4.40 -2.44 1.64
C GLN A 59 4.01 -3.92 1.65
N GLY A 60 2.71 -4.18 1.72
CA GLY A 60 2.16 -5.53 1.67
C GLY A 60 0.63 -5.51 1.53
N GLU A 61 0.05 -6.69 1.41
CA GLU A 61 -1.39 -6.89 1.49
C GLU A 61 -1.81 -7.04 2.95
N ILE A 62 -2.91 -6.41 3.33
CA ILE A 62 -3.46 -6.55 4.68
C ILE A 62 -4.11 -7.93 4.80
N GLU A 63 -3.45 -8.83 5.50
CA GLU A 63 -3.95 -10.17 5.77
C GLU A 63 -4.99 -10.19 6.88
N ARG A 64 -4.75 -9.44 7.94
CA ARG A 64 -5.62 -9.30 9.11
C ARG A 64 -5.52 -7.90 9.69
N GLN A 65 -6.59 -7.45 10.31
CA GLN A 65 -6.66 -6.15 10.97
C GLN A 65 -7.46 -6.26 12.27
N CYS A 66 -7.05 -5.50 13.28
CA CYS A 66 -7.76 -5.40 14.56
C CYS A 66 -9.24 -5.09 14.33
N PRO A 67 -10.18 -5.90 14.87
CA PRO A 67 -11.60 -5.71 14.63
C PRO A 67 -12.18 -4.50 15.36
N ALA A 68 -11.52 -4.00 16.42
CA ALA A 68 -12.04 -2.93 17.25
C ALA A 68 -11.65 -1.54 16.74
N ALA A 69 -10.38 -1.16 16.81
CA ALA A 69 -9.96 0.22 16.62
C ALA A 69 -8.71 0.40 15.73
N GLY A 70 -8.37 -0.59 14.93
CA GLY A 70 -7.20 -0.50 14.04
C GLY A 70 -5.86 -0.46 14.77
N CYS A 71 -5.82 -0.99 16.00
CA CYS A 71 -4.63 -0.99 16.86
C CYS A 71 -3.45 -1.78 16.29
N TRP A 72 -3.71 -2.74 15.42
CA TRP A 72 -2.70 -3.54 14.74
C TRP A 72 -3.23 -4.07 13.39
N LEU A 73 -2.32 -4.41 12.52
CA LEU A 73 -2.60 -5.17 11.31
C LEU A 73 -1.43 -6.11 10.97
N PHE A 74 -1.68 -7.05 10.08
CA PHE A 74 -0.66 -7.91 9.50
C PHE A 74 -0.49 -7.57 8.04
N LEU A 75 0.74 -7.28 7.63
CA LEU A 75 1.13 -7.11 6.23
C LEU A 75 1.78 -8.39 5.73
N ARG A 76 1.32 -8.88 4.60
CA ARG A 76 1.84 -10.07 3.92
C ARG A 76 2.47 -9.70 2.59
N ASP A 77 3.60 -10.33 2.27
CA ASP A 77 4.21 -10.22 0.94
C ASP A 77 3.67 -11.29 -0.04
N GLY A 78 4.11 -11.21 -1.29
CA GLY A 78 3.69 -12.14 -2.34
C GLY A 78 4.17 -13.60 -2.13
N GLN A 79 5.06 -13.87 -1.19
CA GLN A 79 5.57 -15.20 -0.84
C GLN A 79 4.94 -15.76 0.45
N GLY A 80 3.97 -15.05 1.03
CA GLY A 80 3.27 -15.50 2.23
C GLY A 80 3.99 -15.19 3.55
N ARG A 81 5.08 -14.41 3.54
CA ARG A 81 5.71 -13.91 4.76
C ARG A 81 4.90 -12.76 5.30
N SER A 82 4.74 -12.68 6.61
CA SER A 82 3.89 -11.71 7.27
C SER A 82 4.60 -11.07 8.45
N ILE A 83 4.35 -9.77 8.64
CA ILE A 83 4.77 -9.03 9.82
C ILE A 83 3.57 -8.41 10.50
N ARG A 84 3.62 -8.35 11.84
CA ARG A 84 2.66 -7.60 12.63
C ARG A 84 3.09 -6.14 12.69
N VAL A 85 2.16 -5.25 12.41
CA VAL A 85 2.32 -3.81 12.52
C VAL A 85 1.48 -3.32 13.69
N GLU A 86 2.12 -2.74 14.68
CA GLU A 86 1.45 -2.05 15.79
C GLU A 86 1.22 -0.59 15.38
N LEU A 87 0.00 -0.14 15.53
CA LEU A 87 -0.42 1.21 15.15
C LEU A 87 -0.74 2.08 16.38
N GLY A 88 -0.90 1.45 17.54
CA GLY A 88 -1.17 2.14 18.79
C GLY A 88 -2.41 3.04 18.73
N ASP A 89 -2.45 4.01 19.64
CA ASP A 89 -3.56 4.96 19.76
C ASP A 89 -3.54 6.06 18.68
N TYR A 90 -2.52 6.09 17.83
CA TYR A 90 -2.39 7.08 16.75
C TYR A 90 -3.48 6.97 15.70
N PHE A 91 -4.11 5.79 15.58
CA PHE A 91 -5.10 5.48 14.56
C PHE A 91 -6.37 4.88 15.16
N ALA A 92 -6.97 5.60 16.11
CA ALA A 92 -8.13 5.13 16.88
C ALA A 92 -9.33 4.70 16.02
N GLU A 93 -9.39 5.10 14.75
CA GLU A 93 -10.51 4.81 13.86
C GLU A 93 -10.05 4.50 12.43
N LEU A 94 -9.16 3.51 12.25
CA LEU A 94 -8.82 3.05 10.90
C LEU A 94 -9.96 2.22 10.29
N PRO A 95 -10.44 2.59 9.11
CA PRO A 95 -11.39 1.76 8.37
C PRO A 95 -10.79 0.39 8.07
N ARG A 96 -11.65 -0.62 7.89
CA ARG A 96 -11.20 -1.97 7.54
C ARG A 96 -10.80 -2.05 6.07
N HIS A 97 -9.59 -2.52 5.84
CA HIS A 97 -8.98 -2.67 4.52
C HIS A 97 -8.37 -4.06 4.27
N VAL A 98 -8.90 -5.10 4.95
CA VAL A 98 -8.42 -6.48 4.77
C VAL A 98 -8.53 -6.88 3.30
N GLY A 99 -7.45 -7.44 2.74
CA GLY A 99 -7.32 -7.80 1.33
C GLY A 99 -6.83 -6.67 0.42
N GLU A 100 -6.69 -5.45 0.95
CA GLU A 100 -6.15 -4.31 0.20
C GLU A 100 -4.64 -4.15 0.44
N SER A 101 -3.98 -3.49 -0.49
CA SER A 101 -2.58 -3.09 -0.34
C SER A 101 -2.46 -1.94 0.64
N ALA A 102 -1.42 -1.97 1.47
CA ALA A 102 -1.04 -0.86 2.32
C ALA A 102 0.46 -0.62 2.31
N GLU A 103 0.85 0.64 2.43
CA GLU A 103 2.22 1.07 2.72
C GLU A 103 2.25 1.69 4.11
N VAL A 104 3.18 1.25 4.96
CA VAL A 104 3.33 1.73 6.33
C VAL A 104 4.76 2.23 6.53
N GLU A 105 4.89 3.43 7.07
CA GLU A 105 6.15 3.95 7.57
C GLU A 105 6.18 3.80 9.09
N GLY A 106 7.30 3.29 9.60
CA GLY A 106 7.48 3.04 11.02
C GLY A 106 8.87 2.55 11.34
N GLU A 107 9.03 2.02 12.54
CA GLU A 107 10.31 1.54 13.05
C GLU A 107 10.26 0.06 13.43
N TRP A 108 11.35 -0.65 13.15
CA TRP A 108 11.57 -2.03 13.56
C TRP A 108 12.21 -2.05 14.94
N ILE A 109 11.40 -2.36 15.97
CA ILE A 109 11.81 -2.25 17.37
C ILE A 109 12.01 -3.64 17.97
N PRO A 110 13.16 -3.92 18.61
CA PRO A 110 13.37 -5.18 19.30
C PRO A 110 12.49 -5.28 20.57
N MET A 111 11.86 -6.44 20.72
CA MET A 111 10.99 -6.80 21.84
C MET A 111 11.46 -8.12 22.46
N GLY A 112 12.41 -8.04 23.41
CA GLY A 112 13.03 -9.26 23.96
C GLY A 112 13.85 -9.99 22.90
N THR A 113 13.45 -11.21 22.56
CA THR A 113 14.09 -12.04 21.51
C THR A 113 13.46 -11.84 20.12
N ASP A 114 12.40 -11.04 20.01
CA ASP A 114 11.64 -10.80 18.80
C ASP A 114 11.68 -9.32 18.40
N HIS A 115 11.04 -8.97 17.33
CA HIS A 115 10.92 -7.60 16.82
C HIS A 115 9.48 -7.25 16.53
N GLN A 116 9.16 -5.97 16.65
CA GLN A 116 7.84 -5.43 16.38
C GLN A 116 7.97 -4.23 15.43
N PHE A 117 7.12 -4.17 14.42
CA PHE A 117 7.03 -3.00 13.55
C PHE A 117 6.01 -2.02 14.11
N VAL A 118 6.47 -0.85 14.50
CA VAL A 118 5.60 0.22 15.03
C VAL A 118 5.36 1.23 13.93
N GLY A 119 4.16 1.22 13.36
CA GLY A 119 3.76 2.12 12.28
C GLY A 119 3.24 3.45 12.82
N THR A 120 3.67 4.53 12.19
CA THR A 120 3.25 5.90 12.52
C THR A 120 2.56 6.63 11.38
N ARG A 121 2.68 6.11 10.15
CA ARG A 121 2.02 6.62 8.93
C ARG A 121 1.58 5.45 8.07
N ILE A 122 0.39 5.54 7.50
CA ILE A 122 -0.17 4.45 6.69
C ILE A 122 -0.96 5.00 5.51
N ALA A 123 -0.82 4.37 4.36
CA ALA A 123 -1.65 4.62 3.19
C ALA A 123 -2.23 3.31 2.66
N PHE A 124 -3.52 3.32 2.35
CA PHE A 124 -4.26 2.18 1.79
C PHE A 124 -4.54 2.39 0.31
N GLY A 125 -4.57 1.30 -0.46
CA GLY A 125 -5.01 1.31 -1.86
C GLY A 125 -3.98 1.86 -2.84
N GLY A 126 -2.70 1.95 -2.45
CA GLY A 126 -1.59 2.22 -3.37
C GLY A 126 -1.34 1.04 -4.32
N GLU A 127 -0.62 1.30 -5.41
CA GLU A 127 -0.15 0.23 -6.30
C GLU A 127 0.78 -0.70 -5.51
N ALA A 128 0.44 -2.00 -5.48
CA ALA A 128 1.33 -2.99 -4.88
C ALA A 128 2.67 -2.93 -5.61
N ALA A 129 3.77 -2.78 -4.87
CA ALA A 129 5.09 -2.93 -5.46
C ALA A 129 5.24 -4.37 -6.00
N PRO A 130 5.86 -4.53 -7.15
CA PRO A 130 6.09 -5.84 -7.76
C PRO A 130 6.91 -6.77 -6.87
#